data_daad876121fa641e45957f060c423884
#
_entry.id   daad876121fa641e45957f060c423884
#
_cell.length_a   1.000
_cell.length_b   1.000
_cell.length_c   1.000
_cell.angle_alpha   90.00
_cell.angle_beta   90.00
_cell.angle_gamma   90.00
#
_symmetry.space_group_name_H-M   'P 1'
#
loop_
_entity.id
_entity.type
_entity.pdbx_description
1 polymer ?
#
loop_
_entity_poly.entity_id
_entity_poly.type
_entity_poly.pdbx_seq_one_letter_code
_entity_poly.pdbx_strand_id
1 'polypeptide(L)'
;SGPFWAPDSKLYLQKYNSSGIGLWDSPVVAVGPVVFPTGNYSQESVGDHAGGSFSAWTQMAGSNQSAIAQRISGTGEIVWGNSVDFSTNSSHFRTNPRTAVAEGNSELMAAWTESNGSQSQRGVYAQRLDENGNRLWGSSGVAVVSLNGNYDYLDLSIVGLGNDMIAVYIEQSVNMTGDIYASRLNSNGGYVWSGQIVTLTTSGNSKSDMYTSEGPGCTFIVWTENGSVYAHSLLEDGTLGPP
;
A
#
# COMPACT_ATOMS: atom_id res chain seq x y z
N SER A 1 23.20 2.51 23.84
CA SER A 1 22.01 3.04 23.16
C SER A 1 22.47 3.87 21.99
N GLY A 2 22.46 3.31 20.80
CA GLY A 2 22.67 4.04 19.57
C GLY A 2 21.49 4.97 19.31
N PRO A 3 21.65 5.99 18.45
CA PRO A 3 20.56 6.89 18.12
C PRO A 3 19.40 6.10 17.48
N PHE A 4 18.19 6.53 17.71
CA PHE A 4 16.93 5.93 17.20
C PHE A 4 16.81 5.88 15.67
N TRP A 5 17.80 6.35 14.96
CA TRP A 5 17.96 6.30 13.50
C TRP A 5 19.22 5.52 13.17
N ALA A 6 19.05 4.45 12.47
CA ALA A 6 20.16 3.83 11.77
C ALA A 6 20.19 4.42 10.34
N PRO A 7 21.00 5.44 10.05
CA PRO A 7 21.05 6.05 8.72
C PRO A 7 21.47 5.06 7.62
N ASP A 8 21.93 3.87 8.03
CA ASP A 8 22.40 2.79 7.16
C ASP A 8 21.45 1.58 7.17
N SER A 9 20.21 1.70 7.62
CA SER A 9 19.25 0.61 7.54
C SER A 9 19.02 0.22 6.08
N LYS A 10 19.04 -1.08 5.80
CA LYS A 10 18.87 -1.65 4.46
C LYS A 10 17.70 -2.62 4.49
N LEU A 11 16.95 -2.68 3.39
CA LEU A 11 15.94 -3.71 3.19
C LEU A 11 16.61 -4.91 2.50
N TYR A 12 16.59 -6.06 3.17
CA TYR A 12 17.11 -7.32 2.65
C TYR A 12 15.94 -8.23 2.27
N LEU A 13 16.10 -8.90 1.14
CA LEU A 13 15.19 -9.95 0.68
C LEU A 13 15.94 -11.25 0.49
N GLN A 14 15.26 -12.36 0.77
CA GLN A 14 15.74 -13.71 0.45
C GLN A 14 14.55 -14.55 0.02
N LYS A 15 14.77 -15.39 -0.98
CA LYS A 15 13.79 -16.36 -1.45
C LYS A 15 14.11 -17.73 -0.87
N TYR A 16 13.11 -18.42 -0.37
CA TYR A 16 13.25 -19.76 0.19
C TYR A 16 12.40 -20.76 -0.61
N ASN A 17 12.87 -21.98 -0.71
CA ASN A 17 12.07 -23.10 -1.19
C ASN A 17 11.14 -23.64 -0.09
N SER A 18 10.31 -24.63 -0.44
CA SER A 18 9.38 -25.28 0.51
C SER A 18 10.07 -26.00 1.68
N SER A 19 11.36 -26.27 1.60
CA SER A 19 12.17 -26.88 2.66
C SER A 19 12.91 -25.85 3.51
N GLY A 20 12.67 -24.54 3.29
CA GLY A 20 13.31 -23.46 4.04
C GLY A 20 14.76 -23.17 3.62
N ILE A 21 15.20 -23.68 2.48
CA ILE A 21 16.55 -23.44 1.96
C ILE A 21 16.54 -22.17 1.11
N GLY A 22 17.47 -21.24 1.38
CA GLY A 22 17.67 -20.04 0.57
C GLY A 22 18.01 -20.39 -0.88
N LEU A 23 17.33 -19.74 -1.82
CA LEU A 23 17.50 -19.95 -3.25
C LEU A 23 18.50 -18.98 -3.89
N TRP A 24 18.85 -17.92 -3.18
CA TRP A 24 19.91 -17.01 -3.58
C TRP A 24 21.15 -17.25 -2.70
N ASP A 25 22.34 -17.07 -3.25
CA ASP A 25 23.60 -17.30 -2.54
C ASP A 25 23.74 -16.43 -1.29
N SER A 26 23.13 -15.23 -1.33
CA SER A 26 23.03 -14.30 -0.20
C SER A 26 21.76 -13.47 -0.30
N PRO A 27 21.25 -12.91 0.83
CA PRO A 27 20.17 -11.94 0.78
C PRO A 27 20.52 -10.74 -0.09
N VAL A 28 19.57 -10.33 -0.94
CA VAL A 28 19.70 -9.15 -1.81
C VAL A 28 19.31 -7.91 -1.05
N VAL A 29 20.12 -6.86 -1.16
CA VAL A 29 19.76 -5.52 -0.68
C VAL A 29 18.88 -4.86 -1.73
N ALA A 30 17.61 -4.69 -1.45
CA ALA A 30 16.66 -4.09 -2.40
C ALA A 30 17.06 -2.66 -2.75
N VAL A 31 17.39 -1.84 -1.81
CA VAL A 31 18.12 -0.55 -1.91
C VAL A 31 18.50 -0.09 -0.50
N GLY A 32 19.56 0.72 -0.38
CA GLY A 32 19.94 1.40 0.86
C GLY A 32 20.34 2.84 0.61
N PRO A 33 20.35 3.71 1.62
CA PRO A 33 19.87 3.46 2.97
C PRO A 33 18.35 3.67 3.06
N VAL A 34 17.68 2.77 3.72
CA VAL A 34 16.26 2.93 4.07
C VAL A 34 16.22 3.43 5.50
N VAL A 35 15.76 4.64 5.70
CA VAL A 35 15.59 5.18 7.05
C VAL A 35 14.15 5.00 7.46
N PHE A 36 13.90 4.13 8.42
CA PHE A 36 12.61 4.01 9.09
C PHE A 36 12.63 4.88 10.35
N PRO A 37 11.99 6.03 10.37
CA PRO A 37 11.79 6.70 11.62
C PRO A 37 10.73 5.91 12.42
N THR A 38 11.16 5.34 13.52
CA THR A 38 10.36 4.88 14.64
C THR A 38 8.98 4.27 14.32
N GLY A 39 8.95 2.96 14.20
CA GLY A 39 7.78 2.14 14.55
C GLY A 39 6.51 2.19 13.68
N ASN A 40 6.27 3.25 12.94
CA ASN A 40 4.98 3.50 12.28
C ASN A 40 5.01 3.38 10.74
N TYR A 41 6.15 3.08 10.13
CA TYR A 41 6.25 2.92 8.69
C TYR A 41 6.45 1.46 8.33
N SER A 42 5.53 0.93 7.53
CA SER A 42 5.58 -0.45 7.06
C SER A 42 6.35 -0.57 5.76
N GLN A 43 7.00 -1.70 5.60
CA GLN A 43 7.44 -2.24 4.33
C GLN A 43 6.53 -3.40 3.94
N GLU A 44 6.35 -3.60 2.67
CA GLU A 44 5.55 -4.69 2.15
C GLU A 44 6.23 -5.32 0.95
N SER A 45 6.04 -6.62 0.77
CA SER A 45 6.54 -7.35 -0.40
C SER A 45 5.47 -8.28 -0.92
N VAL A 46 5.35 -8.33 -2.25
CA VAL A 46 4.39 -9.18 -2.96
C VAL A 46 5.10 -9.89 -4.12
N GLY A 47 4.73 -11.13 -4.42
CA GLY A 47 5.26 -11.86 -5.57
C GLY A 47 4.90 -11.18 -6.89
N ASP A 48 5.80 -11.21 -7.87
CA ASP A 48 5.62 -10.56 -9.18
C ASP A 48 5.00 -11.48 -10.25
N HIS A 49 4.49 -12.64 -9.86
CA HIS A 49 3.97 -13.72 -10.72
C HIS A 49 5.00 -14.31 -11.72
N ALA A 50 6.21 -13.75 -11.78
CA ALA A 50 7.32 -14.22 -12.61
C ALA A 50 8.44 -14.91 -11.79
N GLY A 51 8.14 -15.22 -10.52
CA GLY A 51 9.06 -15.88 -9.59
C GLY A 51 9.96 -14.93 -8.82
N GLY A 52 9.87 -13.63 -9.04
CA GLY A 52 10.47 -12.55 -8.28
C GLY A 52 9.49 -11.89 -7.32
N SER A 53 9.79 -10.65 -6.90
CA SER A 53 8.96 -9.88 -6.01
C SER A 53 9.08 -8.38 -6.24
N PHE A 54 8.02 -7.66 -5.91
CA PHE A 54 8.06 -6.23 -5.64
C PHE A 54 8.17 -5.99 -4.15
N SER A 55 8.96 -5.01 -3.75
CA SER A 55 9.03 -4.55 -2.37
C SER A 55 8.85 -3.05 -2.34
N ALA A 56 7.99 -2.56 -1.45
CA ALA A 56 7.70 -1.15 -1.27
C ALA A 56 7.93 -0.72 0.18
N TRP A 57 8.37 0.52 0.37
CA TRP A 57 8.65 1.08 1.69
C TRP A 57 8.56 2.61 1.69
N THR A 58 8.54 3.19 2.88
CA THR A 58 8.71 4.63 3.05
C THR A 58 10.21 4.94 3.15
N GLN A 59 10.72 5.74 2.22
CA GLN A 59 12.09 6.23 2.26
C GLN A 59 12.14 7.66 2.77
N MET A 60 13.10 7.95 3.66
CA MET A 60 13.39 9.31 4.09
C MET A 60 14.66 9.83 3.42
N ALA A 61 14.57 11.05 2.90
CA ALA A 61 15.72 11.81 2.38
C ALA A 61 15.68 13.20 3.02
N GLY A 62 16.45 13.40 4.09
CA GLY A 62 16.34 14.59 4.94
C GLY A 62 14.97 14.64 5.61
N SER A 63 14.22 15.73 5.37
CA SER A 63 12.82 15.86 5.86
C SER A 63 11.78 15.27 4.91
N ASN A 64 12.14 14.85 3.70
CA ASN A 64 11.21 14.31 2.73
C ASN A 64 10.91 12.84 2.98
N GLN A 65 9.65 12.45 2.80
CA GLN A 65 9.18 11.08 2.89
C GLN A 65 8.60 10.69 1.53
N SER A 66 9.11 9.60 0.96
CA SER A 66 8.67 9.06 -0.31
C SER A 66 8.23 7.61 -0.16
N ALA A 67 7.11 7.27 -0.75
CA ALA A 67 6.69 5.88 -0.95
C ALA A 67 7.33 5.38 -2.25
N ILE A 68 8.19 4.38 -2.14
CA ILE A 68 8.99 3.88 -3.26
C ILE A 68 8.94 2.35 -3.32
N ALA A 69 9.30 1.80 -4.46
CA ALA A 69 9.39 0.36 -4.66
C ALA A 69 10.64 -0.05 -5.45
N GLN A 70 10.95 -1.34 -5.35
CA GLN A 70 11.95 -2.03 -6.17
C GLN A 70 11.42 -3.39 -6.59
N ARG A 71 11.80 -3.84 -7.77
CA ARG A 71 11.55 -5.18 -8.27
C ARG A 71 12.82 -6.02 -8.21
N ILE A 72 12.71 -7.22 -7.65
CA ILE A 72 13.77 -8.22 -7.59
C ILE A 72 13.31 -9.42 -8.42
N SER A 73 14.18 -9.91 -9.31
CA SER A 73 13.90 -11.08 -10.15
C SER A 73 13.85 -12.38 -9.34
N GLY A 74 13.35 -13.44 -9.96
CA GLY A 74 13.36 -14.78 -9.36
C GLY A 74 14.76 -15.33 -9.07
N THR A 75 15.80 -14.78 -9.69
CA THR A 75 17.22 -15.09 -9.49
C THR A 75 17.93 -14.20 -8.47
N GLY A 76 17.21 -13.20 -7.89
CA GLY A 76 17.76 -12.29 -6.90
C GLY A 76 18.44 -11.05 -7.48
N GLU A 77 18.18 -10.71 -8.74
CA GLU A 77 18.76 -9.54 -9.39
C GLU A 77 17.82 -8.32 -9.22
N ILE A 78 18.41 -7.14 -9.03
CA ILE A 78 17.67 -5.87 -9.07
C ILE A 78 17.24 -5.62 -10.50
N VAL A 79 15.91 -5.54 -10.74
CA VAL A 79 15.37 -5.38 -12.09
C VAL A 79 15.36 -3.91 -12.51
N TRP A 80 14.90 -3.03 -11.64
CA TRP A 80 14.87 -1.59 -11.92
C TRP A 80 16.16 -0.94 -11.44
N GLY A 81 17.11 -0.64 -12.19
CA GLY A 81 18.44 -0.15 -11.78
C GLY A 81 18.48 0.72 -10.51
N ASN A 82 17.45 1.59 -10.32
CA ASN A 82 17.17 2.30 -9.08
C ASN A 82 15.73 1.99 -8.62
N SER A 83 15.47 2.20 -7.31
CA SER A 83 14.08 2.19 -6.81
C SER A 83 13.24 3.29 -7.47
N VAL A 84 11.94 3.01 -7.61
CA VAL A 84 10.99 3.90 -8.27
C VAL A 84 10.10 4.56 -7.22
N ASP A 85 10.05 5.88 -7.23
CA ASP A 85 9.09 6.66 -6.44
C ASP A 85 7.71 6.56 -7.09
N PHE A 86 6.66 6.29 -6.31
CA PHE A 86 5.29 6.20 -6.85
C PHE A 86 4.76 7.54 -7.34
N SER A 87 5.30 8.65 -6.85
CA SER A 87 4.90 10.00 -7.24
C SER A 87 6.09 10.92 -7.40
N THR A 88 6.09 11.77 -8.41
CA THR A 88 7.11 12.81 -8.59
C THR A 88 6.84 14.09 -7.80
N ASN A 89 5.74 14.17 -7.06
CA ASN A 89 5.40 15.35 -6.27
C ASN A 89 6.30 15.47 -5.03
N SER A 90 7.39 16.22 -5.14
CA SER A 90 8.36 16.42 -4.06
C SER A 90 7.90 17.34 -2.93
N SER A 91 6.76 18.02 -3.08
CA SER A 91 6.21 18.93 -2.06
C SER A 91 5.31 18.25 -1.04
N HIS A 92 5.01 16.98 -1.22
CA HIS A 92 4.16 16.18 -0.34
C HIS A 92 4.96 15.04 0.31
N PHE A 93 4.52 14.62 1.50
CA PHE A 93 5.01 13.44 2.18
C PHE A 93 4.15 12.22 1.80
N ARG A 94 4.78 11.11 1.53
CA ARG A 94 4.16 9.84 1.11
C ARG A 94 4.66 8.71 2.00
N THR A 95 3.75 8.05 2.68
CA THR A 95 4.10 7.06 3.71
C THR A 95 3.22 5.81 3.61
N ASN A 96 3.70 4.74 4.22
CA ASN A 96 2.96 3.48 4.39
C ASN A 96 2.41 2.92 3.08
N PRO A 97 3.25 2.70 2.05
CA PRO A 97 2.78 2.06 0.83
C PRO A 97 2.25 0.66 1.11
N ARG A 98 1.15 0.33 0.44
CA ARG A 98 0.57 -1.01 0.35
C ARG A 98 0.63 -1.48 -1.09
N THR A 99 0.79 -2.77 -1.28
CA THR A 99 1.08 -3.33 -2.60
C THR A 99 0.17 -4.51 -2.94
N ALA A 100 -0.19 -4.59 -4.21
CA ALA A 100 -0.81 -5.76 -4.84
C ALA A 100 -0.25 -5.92 -6.25
N VAL A 101 -0.46 -7.05 -6.88
CA VAL A 101 -0.02 -7.31 -8.25
C VAL A 101 -1.23 -7.59 -9.12
N ALA A 102 -1.26 -6.99 -10.31
CA ALA A 102 -2.30 -7.23 -11.27
C ALA A 102 -2.24 -8.68 -11.79
N GLU A 103 -3.39 -9.32 -11.93
CA GLU A 103 -3.46 -10.69 -12.41
C GLU A 103 -3.04 -10.78 -13.88
N GLY A 104 -2.27 -11.83 -14.21
CA GLY A 104 -1.85 -12.12 -15.56
C GLY A 104 -0.69 -11.28 -16.13
N ASN A 105 -0.20 -10.30 -15.38
CA ASN A 105 0.99 -9.53 -15.72
C ASN A 105 1.83 -9.21 -14.48
N SER A 106 3.07 -8.72 -14.69
CA SER A 106 3.97 -8.33 -13.61
C SER A 106 3.89 -6.83 -13.38
N GLU A 107 2.70 -6.30 -13.13
CA GLU A 107 2.46 -4.88 -12.84
C GLU A 107 2.14 -4.69 -11.36
N LEU A 108 2.87 -3.75 -10.75
CA LEU A 108 2.69 -3.40 -9.35
C LEU A 108 1.59 -2.35 -9.20
N MET A 109 0.58 -2.66 -8.41
CA MET A 109 -0.37 -1.69 -7.89
C MET A 109 0.04 -1.27 -6.48
N ALA A 110 0.00 0.01 -6.18
CA ALA A 110 0.34 0.53 -4.87
C ALA A 110 -0.62 1.65 -4.46
N ALA A 111 -0.90 1.74 -3.16
CA ALA A 111 -1.54 2.90 -2.56
C ALA A 111 -0.76 3.34 -1.31
N TRP A 112 -0.84 4.61 -0.98
CA TRP A 112 -0.12 5.20 0.15
C TRP A 112 -0.92 6.33 0.80
N THR A 113 -0.57 6.65 2.04
CA THR A 113 -1.04 7.86 2.69
C THR A 113 -0.20 9.05 2.25
N GLU A 114 -0.84 10.11 1.77
CA GLU A 114 -0.18 11.35 1.35
C GLU A 114 -0.58 12.50 2.26
N SER A 115 0.38 13.38 2.57
CA SER A 115 0.09 14.64 3.24
C SER A 115 0.81 15.80 2.54
N ASN A 116 0.21 17.00 2.62
CA ASN A 116 0.87 18.21 2.14
C ASN A 116 2.12 18.53 2.97
N GLY A 117 2.98 19.43 2.48
CA GLY A 117 4.24 19.77 3.12
C GLY A 117 4.12 20.36 4.54
N SER A 118 2.97 20.93 4.91
CA SER A 118 2.67 21.38 6.27
C SER A 118 2.02 20.30 7.15
N GLN A 119 1.75 19.13 6.59
CA GLN A 119 1.07 17.99 7.24
C GLN A 119 -0.32 18.34 7.83
N SER A 120 -0.94 19.40 7.32
CA SER A 120 -2.28 19.85 7.74
C SER A 120 -3.41 19.20 6.95
N GLN A 121 -3.10 18.54 5.86
CA GLN A 121 -4.04 17.84 5.00
C GLN A 121 -3.51 16.45 4.69
N ARG A 122 -4.39 15.46 4.67
CA ARG A 122 -4.08 14.07 4.37
C ARG A 122 -5.04 13.50 3.35
N GLY A 123 -4.59 12.48 2.64
CA GLY A 123 -5.37 11.75 1.65
C GLY A 123 -4.79 10.38 1.38
N VAL A 124 -5.43 9.64 0.49
CA VAL A 124 -4.98 8.34 0.00
C VAL A 124 -4.77 8.46 -1.50
N TYR A 125 -3.59 8.07 -1.96
CA TYR A 125 -3.23 8.09 -3.38
C TYR A 125 -2.78 6.72 -3.84
N ALA A 126 -2.85 6.49 -5.13
CA ALA A 126 -2.49 5.22 -5.72
C ALA A 126 -1.74 5.39 -7.05
N GLN A 127 -0.94 4.38 -7.39
CA GLN A 127 -0.17 4.31 -8.63
C GLN A 127 -0.12 2.87 -9.12
N ARG A 128 0.06 2.70 -10.43
CA ARG A 128 0.38 1.44 -11.07
C ARG A 128 1.71 1.59 -11.80
N LEU A 129 2.61 0.64 -11.60
CA LEU A 129 3.90 0.57 -12.29
C LEU A 129 3.90 -0.65 -13.20
N ASP A 130 4.40 -0.46 -14.42
CA ASP A 130 4.64 -1.59 -15.32
C ASP A 130 5.86 -2.43 -14.88
N GLU A 131 6.14 -3.49 -15.60
CA GLU A 131 7.27 -4.39 -15.34
C GLU A 131 8.65 -3.68 -15.38
N ASN A 132 8.75 -2.53 -16.03
CA ASN A 132 9.96 -1.71 -16.17
C ASN A 132 10.02 -0.56 -15.14
N GLY A 133 9.01 -0.41 -14.29
CA GLY A 133 8.90 0.66 -13.30
C GLY A 133 8.33 1.99 -13.83
N ASN A 134 7.73 1.99 -15.02
CA ASN A 134 7.07 3.19 -15.54
C ASN A 134 5.72 3.39 -14.85
N ARG A 135 5.39 4.63 -14.50
CA ARG A 135 4.12 5.03 -13.90
C ARG A 135 3.01 5.03 -14.95
N LEU A 136 1.95 4.27 -14.71
CA LEU A 136 0.83 4.15 -15.65
C LEU A 136 -0.32 5.12 -15.35
N TRP A 137 -0.43 5.64 -14.11
CA TRP A 137 -1.48 6.56 -13.70
C TRP A 137 -0.96 8.01 -13.54
N GLY A 138 -0.09 8.44 -14.47
CA GLY A 138 0.51 9.76 -14.47
C GLY A 138 1.66 9.92 -13.47
N SER A 139 2.25 11.11 -13.45
CA SER A 139 3.47 11.36 -12.68
C SER A 139 3.27 11.34 -11.16
N SER A 140 2.07 11.69 -10.69
CA SER A 140 1.76 11.81 -9.26
C SER A 140 0.81 10.74 -8.75
N GLY A 141 0.39 9.81 -9.61
CA GLY A 141 -0.66 8.85 -9.31
C GLY A 141 -2.05 9.48 -9.35
N VAL A 142 -3.05 8.76 -8.85
CA VAL A 142 -4.45 9.18 -8.76
C VAL A 142 -4.88 9.29 -7.30
N ALA A 143 -5.76 10.24 -7.00
CA ALA A 143 -6.33 10.33 -5.66
C ALA A 143 -7.42 9.27 -5.49
N VAL A 144 -7.27 8.37 -4.52
CA VAL A 144 -8.35 7.55 -3.96
C VAL A 144 -9.19 8.41 -3.01
N VAL A 145 -8.53 9.26 -2.23
CA VAL A 145 -9.13 10.33 -1.45
C VAL A 145 -8.23 11.56 -1.58
N SER A 146 -8.80 12.65 -2.03
CA SER A 146 -8.06 13.92 -2.14
C SER A 146 -7.66 14.45 -0.77
N LEU A 147 -6.55 15.20 -0.73
CA LEU A 147 -6.08 15.86 0.50
C LEU A 147 -7.18 16.70 1.14
N ASN A 148 -7.41 16.49 2.42
CA ASN A 148 -8.30 17.30 3.24
C ASN A 148 -7.74 17.45 4.67
N GLY A 149 -8.25 18.42 5.42
CA GLY A 149 -7.77 18.73 6.77
C GLY A 149 -8.66 18.18 7.90
N ASN A 150 -9.66 17.36 7.57
CA ASN A 150 -10.66 16.93 8.55
C ASN A 150 -10.41 15.54 9.12
N TYR A 151 -9.65 14.71 8.39
CA TYR A 151 -9.50 13.29 8.69
C TYR A 151 -8.06 12.82 8.55
N ASP A 152 -7.73 11.80 9.34
CA ASP A 152 -6.57 10.93 9.14
C ASP A 152 -7.01 9.64 8.43
N TYR A 153 -6.10 9.03 7.68
CA TYR A 153 -6.35 7.78 6.95
C TYR A 153 -5.42 6.71 7.50
N LEU A 154 -6.02 5.74 8.17
CA LEU A 154 -5.31 4.69 8.92
C LEU A 154 -5.55 3.32 8.27
N ASP A 155 -4.67 2.39 8.60
CA ASP A 155 -4.77 0.97 8.25
C ASP A 155 -5.12 0.75 6.76
N LEU A 156 -4.55 1.60 5.89
CA LEU A 156 -4.69 1.43 4.45
C LEU A 156 -4.29 0.00 4.06
N SER A 157 -5.13 -0.67 3.31
CA SER A 157 -4.88 -1.98 2.72
C SER A 157 -5.36 -2.00 1.28
N ILE A 158 -4.72 -2.79 0.43
CA ILE A 158 -5.16 -2.97 -0.96
C ILE A 158 -5.23 -4.44 -1.33
N VAL A 159 -6.14 -4.75 -2.24
CA VAL A 159 -6.30 -6.08 -2.84
C VAL A 159 -6.33 -5.94 -4.36
N GLY A 160 -5.62 -6.81 -5.05
CA GLY A 160 -5.77 -6.98 -6.49
C GLY A 160 -7.05 -7.76 -6.80
N LEU A 161 -7.80 -7.34 -7.79
CA LEU A 161 -8.96 -8.04 -8.29
C LEU A 161 -8.89 -8.07 -9.82
N GLY A 162 -8.31 -9.12 -10.36
CA GLY A 162 -7.93 -9.17 -11.76
C GLY A 162 -6.94 -8.03 -12.08
N ASN A 163 -7.33 -7.13 -12.97
CA ASN A 163 -6.55 -5.94 -13.33
C ASN A 163 -6.91 -4.67 -12.55
N ASP A 164 -7.86 -4.77 -11.62
CA ASP A 164 -8.32 -3.66 -10.81
C ASP A 164 -7.67 -3.71 -9.41
N MET A 165 -7.74 -2.60 -8.71
CA MET A 165 -7.31 -2.48 -7.33
C MET A 165 -8.48 -2.05 -6.45
N ILE A 166 -8.68 -2.73 -5.34
CA ILE A 166 -9.55 -2.27 -4.25
C ILE A 166 -8.66 -1.70 -3.15
N ALA A 167 -8.85 -0.44 -2.81
CA ALA A 167 -8.25 0.21 -1.65
C ALA A 167 -9.28 0.31 -0.53
N VAL A 168 -8.90 -0.15 0.66
CA VAL A 168 -9.73 -0.10 1.88
C VAL A 168 -8.96 0.68 2.94
N TYR A 169 -9.62 1.60 3.63
CA TYR A 169 -8.98 2.47 4.61
C TYR A 169 -9.96 2.88 5.71
N ILE A 170 -9.41 3.19 6.88
CA ILE A 170 -10.15 3.83 7.98
C ILE A 170 -10.00 5.34 7.82
N GLU A 171 -11.13 6.05 7.67
CA GLU A 171 -11.18 7.51 7.77
C GLU A 171 -11.49 7.88 9.22
N GLN A 172 -10.55 8.51 9.89
CA GLN A 172 -10.64 8.82 11.31
C GLN A 172 -10.69 10.33 11.54
N SER A 173 -11.69 10.77 12.32
CA SER A 173 -11.81 12.17 12.75
C SER A 173 -10.82 12.50 13.88
N VAL A 174 -10.68 13.78 14.19
CA VAL A 174 -9.87 14.27 15.32
C VAL A 174 -10.33 13.73 16.69
N ASN A 175 -11.55 13.22 16.78
CA ASN A 175 -12.09 12.61 18.00
C ASN A 175 -11.80 11.10 18.11
N MET A 176 -10.93 10.57 17.27
CA MET A 176 -10.56 9.15 17.20
C MET A 176 -11.73 8.23 16.82
N THR A 177 -12.77 8.77 16.21
CA THR A 177 -13.91 8.02 15.67
C THR A 177 -13.83 7.98 14.16
N GLY A 178 -14.28 6.91 13.55
CA GLY A 178 -14.23 6.80 12.10
C GLY A 178 -14.94 5.57 11.57
N ASP A 179 -15.00 5.52 10.26
CA ASP A 179 -15.61 4.42 9.53
C ASP A 179 -14.66 3.85 8.48
N ILE A 180 -14.98 2.68 7.98
CA ILE A 180 -14.21 1.99 6.95
C ILE A 180 -14.84 2.26 5.60
N TYR A 181 -13.99 2.63 4.66
CA TYR A 181 -14.37 2.92 3.29
C TYR A 181 -13.55 2.10 2.31
N ALA A 182 -14.11 1.88 1.14
CA ALA A 182 -13.42 1.23 0.03
C ALA A 182 -13.64 1.97 -1.28
N SER A 183 -12.66 1.91 -2.17
CA SER A 183 -12.74 2.37 -3.56
C SER A 183 -12.15 1.31 -4.47
N ARG A 184 -12.74 1.12 -5.66
CA ARG A 184 -12.19 0.25 -6.71
C ARG A 184 -11.73 1.10 -7.88
N LEU A 185 -10.47 0.93 -8.27
CA LEU A 185 -9.84 1.57 -9.41
C LEU A 185 -9.55 0.54 -10.50
N ASN A 186 -9.91 0.85 -11.74
CA ASN A 186 -9.61 0.01 -12.89
C ASN A 186 -8.15 0.16 -13.35
N SER A 187 -7.76 -0.59 -14.36
CA SER A 187 -6.41 -0.59 -14.93
C SER A 187 -5.91 0.79 -15.39
N ASN A 188 -6.80 1.74 -15.68
CA ASN A 188 -6.48 3.10 -16.10
C ASN A 188 -6.51 4.11 -14.93
N GLY A 189 -6.74 3.66 -13.70
CA GLY A 189 -6.83 4.52 -12.51
C GLY A 189 -8.18 5.22 -12.35
N GLY A 190 -9.20 4.85 -13.14
CA GLY A 190 -10.56 5.37 -13.00
C GLY A 190 -11.37 4.57 -11.99
N TYR A 191 -12.30 5.22 -11.30
CA TYR A 191 -13.21 4.54 -10.38
C TYR A 191 -14.16 3.60 -11.14
N VAL A 192 -14.38 2.41 -10.58
CA VAL A 192 -15.29 1.39 -11.14
C VAL A 192 -16.71 1.59 -10.61
N TRP A 193 -16.86 1.82 -9.31
CA TRP A 193 -18.15 2.00 -8.69
C TRP A 193 -18.70 3.41 -8.94
N SER A 194 -19.99 3.52 -9.26
CA SER A 194 -20.65 4.79 -9.62
C SER A 194 -20.58 5.85 -8.51
N GLY A 195 -20.56 5.41 -7.25
CA GLY A 195 -20.40 6.28 -6.08
C GLY A 195 -18.95 6.59 -5.72
N GLN A 196 -17.97 6.04 -6.46
CA GLN A 196 -16.53 6.11 -6.20
C GLN A 196 -16.11 5.45 -4.89
N ILE A 197 -16.83 5.69 -3.80
CA ILE A 197 -16.54 5.21 -2.44
C ILE A 197 -17.73 4.40 -1.94
N VAL A 198 -17.43 3.24 -1.35
CA VAL A 198 -18.38 2.39 -0.63
C VAL A 198 -18.10 2.52 0.86
N THR A 199 -19.14 2.75 1.65
CA THR A 199 -19.07 2.77 3.11
C THR A 199 -19.31 1.35 3.64
N LEU A 200 -18.32 0.81 4.36
CA LEU A 200 -18.38 -0.53 4.93
C LEU A 200 -18.95 -0.54 6.34
N THR A 201 -18.72 0.55 7.09
CA THR A 201 -19.24 0.71 8.46
C THR A 201 -19.81 2.10 8.65
N THR A 202 -20.76 2.25 9.58
CA THR A 202 -21.36 3.53 9.96
C THR A 202 -21.51 3.67 11.46
N SER A 203 -20.75 2.89 12.24
CA SER A 203 -20.85 2.89 13.72
C SER A 203 -20.26 4.15 14.35
N GLY A 204 -19.35 4.84 13.63
CA GLY A 204 -18.62 5.99 14.13
C GLY A 204 -17.71 5.72 15.33
N ASN A 205 -17.49 4.44 15.68
CA ASN A 205 -16.59 4.06 16.76
C ASN A 205 -15.13 4.04 16.30
N SER A 206 -14.18 4.07 17.24
CA SER A 206 -12.77 3.86 16.94
C SER A 206 -12.53 2.46 16.40
N LYS A 207 -11.76 2.36 15.31
CA LYS A 207 -11.39 1.12 14.64
C LYS A 207 -9.87 1.04 14.49
N SER A 208 -9.35 -0.17 14.47
CA SER A 208 -7.92 -0.46 14.27
C SER A 208 -7.72 -1.87 13.72
N ASP A 209 -6.46 -2.16 13.41
CA ASP A 209 -6.01 -3.50 13.02
C ASP A 209 -6.82 -4.06 11.84
N MET A 210 -7.02 -3.23 10.83
CA MET A 210 -7.76 -3.63 9.65
C MET A 210 -6.85 -4.39 8.68
N TYR A 211 -7.33 -5.54 8.24
CA TYR A 211 -6.68 -6.37 7.22
C TYR A 211 -7.67 -6.74 6.15
N THR A 212 -7.16 -6.92 4.94
CA THR A 212 -7.94 -7.40 3.80
C THR A 212 -7.32 -8.64 3.19
N SER A 213 -8.15 -9.46 2.58
CA SER A 213 -7.72 -10.62 1.80
C SER A 213 -8.63 -10.79 0.59
N GLU A 214 -8.04 -11.24 -0.50
CA GLU A 214 -8.79 -11.67 -1.69
C GLU A 214 -9.57 -12.95 -1.40
N GLY A 215 -10.78 -13.03 -1.93
CA GLY A 215 -11.61 -14.22 -1.96
C GLY A 215 -12.32 -14.37 -3.31
N PRO A 216 -12.93 -15.52 -3.61
CA PRO A 216 -13.64 -15.72 -4.86
C PRO A 216 -14.79 -14.72 -5.03
N GLY A 217 -14.62 -13.76 -5.95
CA GLY A 217 -15.62 -12.72 -6.24
C GLY A 217 -15.85 -11.69 -5.15
N CYS A 218 -14.97 -11.60 -4.16
CA CYS A 218 -15.10 -10.66 -3.08
C CYS A 218 -13.75 -10.29 -2.44
N THR A 219 -13.75 -9.23 -1.65
CA THR A 219 -12.68 -8.89 -0.71
C THR A 219 -13.19 -9.11 0.71
N PHE A 220 -12.48 -9.89 1.51
CA PHE A 220 -12.73 -10.00 2.95
C PHE A 220 -12.02 -8.88 3.69
N ILE A 221 -12.72 -8.26 4.62
CA ILE A 221 -12.21 -7.20 5.49
C ILE A 221 -12.44 -7.61 6.94
N VAL A 222 -11.41 -7.51 7.76
CA VAL A 222 -11.45 -7.81 9.20
C VAL A 222 -10.90 -6.61 9.95
N TRP A 223 -11.52 -6.20 11.05
CA TRP A 223 -11.05 -5.09 11.88
C TRP A 223 -11.40 -5.28 13.35
N THR A 224 -10.73 -4.52 14.20
CA THR A 224 -11.03 -4.43 15.63
C THR A 224 -11.87 -3.17 15.91
N GLU A 225 -12.93 -3.31 16.66
CA GLU A 225 -13.79 -2.23 17.14
C GLU A 225 -14.30 -2.54 18.54
N ASN A 226 -14.16 -1.61 19.48
CA ASN A 226 -14.61 -1.77 20.88
C ASN A 226 -14.16 -3.08 21.55
N GLY A 227 -12.93 -3.54 21.24
CA GLY A 227 -12.36 -4.76 21.81
C GLY A 227 -12.92 -6.06 21.22
N SER A 228 -13.71 -5.99 20.17
CA SER A 228 -14.23 -7.14 19.41
C SER A 228 -13.69 -7.14 17.99
N VAL A 229 -13.57 -8.33 17.40
CA VAL A 229 -13.20 -8.52 16.01
C VAL A 229 -14.46 -8.63 15.15
N TYR A 230 -14.50 -7.86 14.11
CA TYR A 230 -15.58 -7.85 13.11
C TYR A 230 -15.03 -8.25 11.74
N ALA A 231 -15.88 -8.78 10.89
CA ALA A 231 -15.55 -9.11 9.52
C ALA A 231 -16.72 -8.76 8.59
N HIS A 232 -16.38 -8.45 7.33
CA HIS A 232 -17.34 -8.26 6.27
C HIS A 232 -16.77 -8.73 4.94
N SER A 233 -17.63 -9.05 3.99
CA SER A 233 -17.24 -9.27 2.61
C SER A 233 -17.76 -8.12 1.73
N LEU A 234 -16.89 -7.64 0.83
CA LEU A 234 -17.20 -6.64 -0.18
C LEU A 234 -17.18 -7.31 -1.54
N LEU A 235 -18.33 -7.33 -2.22
CA LEU A 235 -18.46 -7.96 -3.52
C LEU A 235 -17.87 -7.06 -4.63
N GLU A 236 -17.61 -7.65 -5.78
CA GLU A 236 -16.99 -6.94 -6.91
C GLU A 236 -17.80 -5.73 -7.41
N ASP A 237 -19.12 -5.76 -7.26
CA ASP A 237 -20.01 -4.66 -7.65
C ASP A 237 -20.07 -3.53 -6.61
N GLY A 238 -19.38 -3.66 -5.48
CA GLY A 238 -19.38 -2.70 -4.38
C GLY A 238 -20.48 -2.91 -3.35
N THR A 239 -21.26 -3.96 -3.46
CA THR A 239 -22.26 -4.31 -2.44
C THR A 239 -21.62 -5.11 -1.31
N LEU A 240 -22.17 -5.00 -0.10
CA LEU A 240 -21.73 -5.78 1.03
C LEU A 240 -22.34 -7.18 0.92
N GLY A 241 -21.49 -8.20 1.00
CA GLY A 241 -21.92 -9.58 1.10
C GLY A 241 -22.43 -9.92 2.50
N PRO A 242 -22.90 -11.14 2.70
CA PRO A 242 -23.29 -11.59 4.05
C PRO A 242 -22.08 -11.55 4.99
N PRO A 243 -22.32 -11.29 6.29
CA PRO A 243 -21.28 -11.26 7.30
C PRO A 243 -20.69 -12.65 7.55
#